data_bd49ee9cac7a0d6737bb6d721005e353
#
_entry.id   bd49ee9cac7a0d6737bb6d721005e353
#
_cell.length_a   1.000
_cell.length_b   1.000
_cell.length_c   1.000
_cell.angle_alpha   90.00
_cell.angle_beta   90.00
_cell.angle_gamma   90.00
#
_symmetry.space_group_name_H-M   'P 1'
#
loop_
_entity.id
_entity.type
_entity.pdbx_description
1 polymer ?
#
loop_
_entity_poly.entity_id
_entity_poly.type
_entity_poly.pdbx_seq_one_letter_code
_entity_poly.pdbx_strand_id
1 'polypeptide(L)'
;MSRDTSGDALRRLDAALRGDVRVLIVELGANDGLRGVPVERLKSNLSSIIETAQSRHIAVVLCAMEALPVHGWDYTVAFHQAYPELAAKFDVPLVPFVLRNMIGNAEMMQPDMVHPNAAGARAIADVIWPYLKPLVDVHTAVPHQSRR
;
A
#
# COMPACT_ATOMS: atom_id res chain seq x y z
N MET A 1 10.25 4.43 2.62
CA MET A 1 10.78 5.63 3.28
C MET A 1 9.72 6.71 3.29
N SER A 2 9.64 7.54 4.33
CA SER A 2 8.50 8.44 4.58
C SER A 2 8.27 9.56 3.56
N ARG A 3 9.11 9.69 2.52
CA ARG A 3 9.00 10.72 1.48
C ARG A 3 8.93 10.17 0.05
N ASP A 4 8.88 8.86 -0.10
CA ASP A 4 8.86 8.25 -1.42
C ASP A 4 7.51 8.46 -2.11
N THR A 5 7.56 8.79 -3.39
CA THR A 5 6.43 8.66 -4.31
C THR A 5 6.32 7.22 -4.81
N SER A 6 5.24 6.90 -5.53
CA SER A 6 5.10 5.62 -6.21
C SER A 6 6.24 5.36 -7.20
N GLY A 7 6.74 6.42 -7.88
CA GLY A 7 7.89 6.33 -8.77
C GLY A 7 9.22 6.04 -8.05
N ASP A 8 9.43 6.60 -6.85
CA ASP A 8 10.60 6.31 -6.02
C ASP A 8 10.58 4.84 -5.55
N ALA A 9 9.43 4.37 -5.11
CA ALA A 9 9.25 2.99 -4.68
C ALA A 9 9.49 2.00 -5.84
N LEU A 10 8.98 2.31 -7.05
CA LEU A 10 9.19 1.48 -8.23
C LEU A 10 10.68 1.35 -8.58
N ARG A 11 11.46 2.43 -8.49
CA ARG A 11 12.92 2.39 -8.77
C ARG A 11 13.70 1.47 -7.82
N ARG A 12 13.25 1.26 -6.60
CA ARG A 12 13.91 0.40 -5.61
C ARG A 12 13.22 -0.95 -5.40
N LEU A 13 12.19 -1.25 -6.20
CA LEU A 13 11.35 -2.43 -6.03
C LEU A 13 12.17 -3.74 -6.06
N ASP A 14 13.09 -3.87 -7.01
CA ASP A 14 13.92 -5.07 -7.11
C ASP A 14 14.75 -5.34 -5.84
N ALA A 15 15.23 -4.28 -5.18
CA ALA A 15 15.94 -4.41 -3.92
C ALA A 15 14.99 -4.81 -2.77
N ALA A 16 13.76 -4.29 -2.77
CA ALA A 16 12.75 -4.61 -1.76
C ALA A 16 12.23 -6.05 -1.89
N LEU A 17 12.24 -6.61 -3.10
CA LEU A 17 11.78 -7.98 -3.37
C LEU A 17 12.89 -9.03 -3.34
N ARG A 18 14.06 -8.72 -2.78
CA ARG A 18 15.15 -9.70 -2.59
C ARG A 18 14.83 -10.64 -1.44
N GLY A 19 15.26 -11.93 -1.60
CA GLY A 19 15.09 -12.97 -0.59
C GLY A 19 13.73 -13.67 -0.69
N ASP A 20 13.28 -14.26 0.42
CA ASP A 20 12.03 -15.03 0.50
C ASP A 20 10.85 -14.09 0.84
N VAL A 21 10.52 -13.18 -0.05
CA VAL A 21 9.34 -12.33 0.07
C VAL A 21 8.13 -13.10 -0.45
N ARG A 22 7.11 -13.28 0.38
CA ARG A 22 5.88 -14.01 0.03
C ARG A 22 4.67 -13.10 -0.13
N VAL A 23 4.65 -11.99 0.60
CA VAL A 23 3.56 -11.00 0.54
C VAL A 23 4.17 -9.61 0.48
N LEU A 24 3.68 -8.77 -0.41
CA LEU A 24 4.01 -7.36 -0.53
C LEU A 24 2.80 -6.52 -0.11
N ILE A 25 2.96 -5.69 0.91
CA ILE A 25 1.96 -4.67 1.28
C ILE A 25 2.36 -3.38 0.58
N VAL A 26 1.48 -2.87 -0.29
CA VAL A 26 1.68 -1.64 -1.06
C VAL A 26 0.90 -0.51 -0.40
N GLU A 27 1.59 0.30 0.40
CA GLU A 27 1.06 1.49 1.07
C GLU A 27 1.79 2.72 0.49
N LEU A 28 1.38 3.15 -0.70
CA LEU A 28 2.02 4.19 -1.49
C LEU A 28 0.98 5.16 -2.07
N GLY A 29 1.41 6.40 -2.33
CA GLY A 29 0.60 7.41 -3.00
C GLY A 29 0.40 8.69 -2.21
N ALA A 30 0.59 8.68 -0.89
CA ALA A 30 0.43 9.90 -0.07
C ALA A 30 1.31 11.06 -0.60
N ASN A 31 2.57 10.80 -0.92
CA ASN A 31 3.46 11.82 -1.48
C ASN A 31 3.13 12.16 -2.95
N ASP A 32 2.57 11.23 -3.70
CA ASP A 32 2.04 11.51 -5.05
C ASP A 32 0.89 12.52 -4.95
N GLY A 33 -0.07 12.28 -4.05
CA GLY A 33 -1.19 13.17 -3.79
C GLY A 33 -0.76 14.56 -3.30
N LEU A 34 0.21 14.63 -2.38
CA LEU A 34 0.74 15.90 -1.88
C LEU A 34 1.45 16.71 -2.97
N ARG A 35 2.14 16.05 -3.89
CA ARG A 35 2.93 16.69 -4.96
C ARG A 35 2.13 16.90 -6.26
N GLY A 36 0.89 16.46 -6.32
CA GLY A 36 0.05 16.55 -7.52
C GLY A 36 0.60 15.71 -8.68
N VAL A 37 1.18 14.56 -8.39
CA VAL A 37 1.61 13.62 -9.43
C VAL A 37 0.39 13.21 -10.25
N PRO A 38 0.43 13.27 -11.60
CA PRO A 38 -0.70 12.88 -12.42
C PRO A 38 -1.22 11.49 -12.05
N VAL A 39 -2.53 11.35 -11.86
CA VAL A 39 -3.15 10.08 -11.40
C VAL A 39 -2.82 8.91 -12.33
N GLU A 40 -2.74 9.14 -13.64
CA GLU A 40 -2.35 8.11 -14.60
C GLU A 40 -0.91 7.63 -14.39
N ARG A 41 -0.01 8.50 -13.93
CA ARG A 41 1.35 8.10 -13.56
C ARG A 41 1.37 7.28 -12.27
N LEU A 42 0.61 7.68 -11.27
CA LEU A 42 0.42 6.90 -10.04
C LEU A 42 -0.09 5.50 -10.39
N LYS A 43 -1.16 5.40 -11.20
CA LYS A 43 -1.74 4.12 -11.63
C LYS A 43 -0.72 3.27 -12.39
N SER A 44 0.05 3.87 -13.30
CA SER A 44 1.10 3.18 -14.05
C SER A 44 2.19 2.62 -13.14
N ASN A 45 2.67 3.42 -12.17
CA ASN A 45 3.70 2.99 -11.23
C ASN A 45 3.19 1.86 -10.32
N LEU A 46 1.99 2.00 -9.76
CA LEU A 46 1.38 0.96 -8.90
C LEU A 46 1.10 -0.32 -9.70
N SER A 47 0.63 -0.21 -10.95
CA SER A 47 0.47 -1.37 -11.83
C SER A 47 1.79 -2.13 -12.01
N SER A 48 2.87 -1.42 -12.33
CA SER A 48 4.19 -2.03 -12.51
C SER A 48 4.70 -2.71 -11.23
N ILE A 49 4.43 -2.13 -10.07
CA ILE A 49 4.79 -2.73 -8.77
C ILE A 49 4.02 -4.03 -8.55
N ILE A 50 2.70 -4.02 -8.77
CA ILE A 50 1.84 -5.19 -8.57
C ILE A 50 2.21 -6.29 -9.57
N GLU A 51 2.33 -5.96 -10.86
CA GLU A 51 2.71 -6.91 -11.92
C GLU A 51 4.06 -7.56 -11.63
N THR A 52 5.05 -6.79 -11.21
CA THR A 52 6.38 -7.31 -10.85
C THR A 52 6.31 -8.27 -9.67
N ALA A 53 5.54 -7.96 -8.63
CA ALA A 53 5.37 -8.85 -7.48
C ALA A 53 4.65 -10.14 -7.89
N GLN A 54 3.53 -10.04 -8.62
CA GLN A 54 2.76 -11.20 -9.08
C GLN A 54 3.55 -12.10 -10.03
N SER A 55 4.37 -11.53 -10.92
CA SER A 55 5.25 -12.31 -11.81
C SER A 55 6.31 -13.13 -11.05
N ARG A 56 6.61 -12.76 -9.81
CA ARG A 56 7.50 -13.48 -8.89
C ARG A 56 6.76 -14.36 -7.88
N HIS A 57 5.46 -14.61 -8.11
CA HIS A 57 4.59 -15.37 -7.20
C HIS A 57 4.50 -14.78 -5.79
N ILE A 58 4.65 -13.46 -5.66
CA ILE A 58 4.48 -12.71 -4.42
C ILE A 58 3.04 -12.22 -4.37
N ALA A 59 2.31 -12.58 -3.32
CA ALA A 59 0.97 -12.06 -3.08
C ALA A 59 1.03 -10.56 -2.77
N VAL A 60 0.01 -9.80 -3.18
CA VAL A 60 -0.03 -8.34 -2.96
C VAL A 60 -1.26 -7.97 -2.16
N VAL A 61 -1.09 -7.05 -1.22
CA VAL A 61 -2.17 -6.32 -0.53
C VAL A 61 -2.00 -4.85 -0.88
N LEU A 62 -3.02 -4.24 -1.49
CA LEU A 62 -3.02 -2.83 -1.84
C LEU A 62 -3.75 -2.02 -0.76
N CYS A 63 -3.11 -0.98 -0.23
CA CYS A 63 -3.73 -0.04 0.70
C CYS A 63 -4.19 1.22 -0.05
N ALA A 64 -5.47 1.57 0.10
CA ALA A 64 -6.01 2.79 -0.48
C ALA A 64 -5.37 4.03 0.18
N MET A 65 -5.13 5.05 -0.63
CA MET A 65 -4.70 6.37 -0.19
C MET A 65 -5.70 7.44 -0.64
N GLU A 66 -5.71 8.56 0.07
CA GLU A 66 -6.55 9.71 -0.24
C GLU A 66 -5.67 10.93 -0.53
N ALA A 67 -6.09 11.76 -1.48
CA ALA A 67 -5.45 13.03 -1.76
C ALA A 67 -6.28 14.18 -1.18
N LEU A 68 -5.60 15.17 -0.63
CA LEU A 68 -6.25 16.43 -0.24
C LEU A 68 -6.71 17.20 -1.50
N PRO A 69 -7.81 17.99 -1.42
CA PRO A 69 -8.37 18.69 -2.57
C PRO A 69 -7.55 19.92 -3.02
N VAL A 70 -6.27 19.97 -2.67
CA VAL A 70 -5.35 21.07 -3.01
C VAL A 70 -5.01 21.16 -4.50
N HIS A 71 -5.21 20.07 -5.24
CA HIS A 71 -5.00 20.00 -6.69
C HIS A 71 -6.33 19.99 -7.49
N GLY A 72 -7.44 20.33 -6.83
CA GLY A 72 -8.77 20.36 -7.43
C GLY A 72 -9.57 19.09 -7.18
N TRP A 73 -10.89 19.21 -7.30
CA TRP A 73 -11.81 18.13 -6.96
C TRP A 73 -11.71 16.94 -7.93
N ASP A 74 -11.56 17.22 -9.22
CA ASP A 74 -11.43 16.16 -10.24
C ASP A 74 -10.20 15.28 -9.98
N TYR A 75 -9.08 15.90 -9.57
CA TYR A 75 -7.89 15.18 -9.17
C TYR A 75 -8.15 14.28 -7.96
N THR A 76 -8.82 14.81 -6.93
CA THR A 76 -9.13 14.07 -5.70
C THR A 76 -10.01 12.86 -5.97
N VAL A 77 -11.05 13.03 -6.80
CA VAL A 77 -11.94 11.93 -7.20
C VAL A 77 -11.19 10.89 -8.01
N ALA A 78 -10.43 11.29 -9.01
CA ALA A 78 -9.64 10.37 -9.83
C ALA A 78 -8.60 9.60 -9.00
N PHE A 79 -7.96 10.28 -8.04
CA PHE A 79 -7.00 9.69 -7.11
C PHE A 79 -7.65 8.61 -6.24
N HIS A 80 -8.82 8.93 -5.66
CA HIS A 80 -9.59 7.97 -4.86
C HIS A 80 -9.98 6.73 -5.67
N GLN A 81 -10.43 6.91 -6.91
CA GLN A 81 -10.87 5.83 -7.80
C GLN A 81 -9.72 4.93 -8.29
N ALA A 82 -8.50 5.43 -8.31
CA ALA A 82 -7.34 4.69 -8.81
C ALA A 82 -7.11 3.36 -8.05
N TYR A 83 -7.32 3.35 -6.75
CA TYR A 83 -7.05 2.16 -5.92
C TYR A 83 -8.07 1.03 -6.13
N PRO A 84 -9.39 1.26 -6.05
CA PRO A 84 -10.36 0.20 -6.34
C PRO A 84 -10.27 -0.30 -7.79
N GLU A 85 -9.95 0.58 -8.76
CA GLU A 85 -9.71 0.16 -10.15
C GLU A 85 -8.52 -0.79 -10.26
N LEU A 86 -7.40 -0.46 -9.60
CA LEU A 86 -6.20 -1.31 -9.59
C LEU A 86 -6.45 -2.62 -8.85
N ALA A 87 -7.12 -2.58 -7.70
CA ALA A 87 -7.45 -3.78 -6.94
C ALA A 87 -8.31 -4.75 -7.75
N ALA A 88 -9.31 -4.24 -8.47
CA ALA A 88 -10.16 -5.04 -9.36
C ALA A 88 -9.37 -5.57 -10.57
N LYS A 89 -8.53 -4.73 -11.19
CA LYS A 89 -7.72 -5.12 -12.37
C LYS A 89 -6.77 -6.27 -12.06
N PHE A 90 -6.14 -6.27 -10.90
CA PHE A 90 -5.12 -7.23 -10.52
C PHE A 90 -5.61 -8.33 -9.58
N ASP A 91 -6.89 -8.32 -9.23
CA ASP A 91 -7.50 -9.26 -8.28
C ASP A 91 -6.72 -9.34 -6.96
N VAL A 92 -6.47 -8.18 -6.36
CA VAL A 92 -5.75 -8.07 -5.08
C VAL A 92 -6.64 -7.47 -4.00
N PRO A 93 -6.47 -7.89 -2.71
CA PRO A 93 -7.18 -7.28 -1.60
C PRO A 93 -6.91 -5.78 -1.51
N LEU A 94 -7.97 -4.98 -1.31
CA LEU A 94 -7.90 -3.55 -1.07
C LEU A 94 -8.20 -3.24 0.39
N VAL A 95 -7.18 -2.77 1.12
CA VAL A 95 -7.34 -2.24 2.46
C VAL A 95 -7.89 -0.82 2.38
N PRO A 96 -8.93 -0.46 3.14
CA PRO A 96 -9.40 0.93 3.22
C PRO A 96 -8.30 1.88 3.68
N PHE A 97 -8.50 3.19 3.44
CA PHE A 97 -7.54 4.21 3.87
C PHE A 97 -7.25 4.12 5.38
N VAL A 98 -6.06 3.68 5.73
CA VAL A 98 -5.67 3.29 7.09
C VAL A 98 -5.63 4.46 8.07
N LEU A 99 -5.43 5.70 7.58
CA LEU A 99 -5.36 6.90 8.42
C LEU A 99 -6.72 7.57 8.68
N ARG A 100 -7.82 7.07 8.13
CA ARG A 100 -9.14 7.72 8.19
C ARG A 100 -9.55 8.14 9.61
N ASN A 101 -9.33 7.25 10.59
CA ASN A 101 -9.74 7.48 11.98
C ASN A 101 -8.61 8.05 12.86
N MET A 102 -7.46 8.36 12.27
CA MET A 102 -6.28 8.87 12.99
C MET A 102 -5.98 10.33 12.69
N ILE A 103 -6.45 10.83 11.55
CA ILE A 103 -6.25 12.25 11.20
C ILE A 103 -6.89 13.14 12.28
N GLY A 104 -6.08 14.03 12.88
CA GLY A 104 -6.52 14.91 13.96
C GLY A 104 -6.54 14.28 15.35
N ASN A 105 -6.18 13.00 15.51
CA ASN A 105 -6.12 12.33 16.82
C ASN A 105 -4.69 12.34 17.37
N ALA A 106 -4.41 13.26 18.32
CA ALA A 106 -3.10 13.41 18.94
C ALA A 106 -2.64 12.16 19.73
N GLU A 107 -3.54 11.29 20.16
CA GLU A 107 -3.18 10.04 20.86
C GLU A 107 -2.58 9.00 19.91
N MET A 108 -2.85 9.10 18.61
CA MET A 108 -2.39 8.17 17.57
C MET A 108 -1.30 8.76 16.66
N MET A 109 -1.05 10.07 16.75
CA MET A 109 -0.11 10.76 15.88
C MET A 109 1.12 11.28 16.67
N GLN A 110 2.23 11.45 15.95
CA GLN A 110 3.39 12.15 16.47
C GLN A 110 3.10 13.66 16.60
N PRO A 111 3.93 14.44 17.28
CA PRO A 111 3.71 15.88 17.44
C PRO A 111 3.57 16.66 16.12
N ASP A 112 4.08 16.12 15.01
CA ASP A 112 3.93 16.69 13.67
C ASP A 112 2.53 16.50 13.05
N MET A 113 1.65 15.73 13.71
CA MET A 113 0.29 15.41 13.28
C MET A 113 0.19 14.78 11.88
N VAL A 114 1.30 14.28 11.36
CA VAL A 114 1.41 13.65 10.04
C VAL A 114 1.78 12.17 10.15
N HIS A 115 2.71 11.84 11.02
CA HIS A 115 3.19 10.48 11.20
C HIS A 115 2.53 9.80 12.39
N PRO A 116 2.07 8.54 12.25
CA PRO A 116 1.56 7.76 13.36
C PRO A 116 2.62 7.54 14.44
N ASN A 117 2.20 7.58 15.69
CA ASN A 117 3.00 7.11 16.83
C ASN A 117 2.84 5.59 17.02
N ALA A 118 3.34 5.02 18.11
CA ALA A 118 3.25 3.58 18.38
C ALA A 118 1.80 3.08 18.49
N ALA A 119 0.86 3.88 19.01
CA ALA A 119 -0.55 3.54 19.08
C ALA A 119 -1.19 3.57 17.69
N GLY A 120 -0.89 4.60 16.89
CA GLY A 120 -1.33 4.70 15.50
C GLY A 120 -0.78 3.56 14.63
N ALA A 121 0.49 3.19 14.81
CA ALA A 121 1.07 2.06 14.07
C ALA A 121 0.36 0.73 14.39
N ARG A 122 -0.03 0.51 15.65
CA ARG A 122 -0.85 -0.66 16.02
C ARG A 122 -2.21 -0.62 15.37
N ALA A 123 -2.89 0.53 15.39
CA ALA A 123 -4.20 0.69 14.74
C ALA A 123 -4.13 0.43 13.23
N ILE A 124 -3.06 0.87 12.54
CA ILE A 124 -2.81 0.53 11.13
C ILE A 124 -2.68 -0.99 10.95
N ALA A 125 -1.87 -1.63 11.77
CA ALA A 125 -1.70 -3.08 11.70
C ALA A 125 -3.03 -3.84 11.88
N ASP A 126 -3.89 -3.40 12.80
CA ASP A 126 -5.21 -3.98 13.04
C ASP A 126 -6.15 -3.82 11.83
N VAL A 127 -6.04 -2.71 11.09
CA VAL A 127 -6.81 -2.49 9.85
C VAL A 127 -6.30 -3.38 8.72
N ILE A 128 -4.99 -3.57 8.58
CA ILE A 128 -4.37 -4.36 7.51
C ILE A 128 -4.51 -5.87 7.78
N TRP A 129 -4.45 -6.30 9.03
CA TRP A 129 -4.36 -7.70 9.41
C TRP A 129 -5.44 -8.61 8.82
N PRO A 130 -6.75 -8.25 8.78
CA PRO A 130 -7.79 -9.10 8.17
C PRO A 130 -7.55 -9.41 6.69
N TYR A 131 -6.89 -8.52 5.96
CA TYR A 131 -6.55 -8.69 4.54
C TYR A 131 -5.26 -9.47 4.34
N LEU A 132 -4.33 -9.33 5.26
CA LEU A 132 -3.02 -9.99 5.22
C LEU A 132 -3.09 -11.45 5.68
N LYS A 133 -3.84 -11.72 6.76
CA LYS A 133 -3.90 -13.04 7.41
C LYS A 133 -4.19 -14.20 6.46
N PRO A 134 -5.20 -14.15 5.56
CA PRO A 134 -5.49 -15.24 4.63
C PRO A 134 -4.30 -15.58 3.72
N LEU A 135 -3.53 -14.56 3.30
CA LEU A 135 -2.38 -14.75 2.41
C LEU A 135 -1.20 -15.38 3.13
N VAL A 136 -1.02 -15.09 4.41
CA VAL A 136 0.05 -15.69 5.24
C VAL A 136 -0.30 -17.13 5.60
N ASP A 137 -1.54 -17.42 5.96
CA ASP A 137 -1.99 -18.76 6.36
C ASP A 137 -1.84 -19.78 5.21
N VAL A 138 -2.11 -19.40 3.96
CA VAL A 138 -1.91 -20.27 2.78
C VAL A 138 -0.44 -20.67 2.63
N HIS A 139 0.50 -19.78 2.94
CA HIS A 139 1.93 -20.06 2.82
C HIS A 139 2.49 -20.91 3.97
N THR A 140 1.82 -20.91 5.12
CA THR A 140 2.20 -21.76 6.27
C THR A 140 1.65 -23.19 6.15
N ALA A 141 0.62 -23.40 5.33
CA ALA A 141 -0.03 -24.69 5.13
C ALA A 141 0.69 -25.63 4.14
N VAL A 142 1.72 -25.17 3.42
CA VAL A 142 2.53 -26.01 2.53
C VAL A 142 3.58 -26.74 3.36
N PRO A 143 3.51 -28.09 3.54
CA PRO A 143 4.53 -28.84 4.27
C PRO A 143 5.86 -28.72 3.53
N HIS A 144 6.90 -28.39 4.26
CA HIS A 144 8.28 -28.47 3.76
C HIS A 144 8.54 -29.92 3.35
N GLN A 145 8.41 -30.25 2.07
CA GLN A 145 8.87 -31.55 1.57
C GLN A 145 10.40 -31.58 1.74
N SER A 146 10.83 -32.20 2.82
CA SER A 146 12.24 -32.56 3.03
C SER A 146 12.70 -33.38 1.84
N ARG A 147 13.55 -32.80 0.98
CA ARG A 147 14.30 -33.54 0.00
C ARG A 147 15.20 -34.53 0.78
N ARG A 148 14.89 -35.82 0.65
CA ARG A 148 15.82 -36.90 0.96
C ARG A 148 16.80 -37.07 -0.19
#